data_a696340026896e456652d1e8aca932cb
#
_entry.id   a696340026896e456652d1e8aca932cb
#
_cell.length_a   1.000
_cell.length_b   1.000
_cell.length_c   1.000
_cell.angle_alpha   90.00
_cell.angle_beta   90.00
_cell.angle_gamma   90.00
#
_symmetry.space_group_name_H-M   'P 1'
#
loop_
_entity.id
_entity.type
_entity.pdbx_description
1 polymer ?
#
loop_
_entity_poly.entity_id
_entity_poly.type
_entity_poly.pdbx_seq_one_letter_code
_entity_poly.pdbx_strand_id
1 'polypeptide(L)'
;MTTRPPSLPPGPRLPRLAQSALWAVYPGALSRYCKRRFGPTFTLRPLGIGDVVVVTQPEAIKEVFTGDREVLRAGEANAVMGPIVGKHSLLTLDGERHIRHRRLVSAPFHGEAVRTYGERVAQIAAAEVDRWPVGREFPIRPRMQAITLEVILRTVVGVSDERRMERLRTLLRKITQVGVVEMWIVWAYPHLIEHPVVKRLSTLRLMPEVDRLLYEEIAAHRAEPDGRDDVLALLVAARDEQGEGLSDEELRDHLITLLVAGHETTTTALAWCFERLLRHPAAHLRLQRELDEGADERYLDAVLNETLRVRPVIDAVWRKLSAPVEVAGWLLPAGATVMPSIEIVQHSAAFADAGAFRPERFLEGSAGGRASHPYTFIPFGGGARRCVGASFAMMEMRAIVRTVLERVSLRAPTARSERVKVHHITLVPARGGRVIVTGRRRGVPRAETACTAAPRAEVPETRRPALA
;
A
#
# COMPACT_ATOMS: atom_id res chain seq x y z
N MET A 1 17.25 38.15 15.56
CA MET A 1 17.21 36.77 14.97
C MET A 1 17.66 36.90 13.52
N THR A 2 18.89 36.55 13.20
CA THR A 2 19.39 36.49 11.83
C THR A 2 18.73 35.33 11.12
N THR A 3 17.76 35.63 10.25
CA THR A 3 17.11 34.62 9.41
C THR A 3 18.11 34.08 8.41
N ARG A 4 18.59 32.86 8.63
CA ARG A 4 19.42 32.14 7.66
C ARG A 4 18.67 32.08 6.33
N PRO A 5 19.29 32.45 5.18
CA PRO A 5 18.60 32.31 3.90
C PRO A 5 18.28 30.84 3.58
N PRO A 6 17.16 30.57 2.91
CA PRO A 6 16.82 29.21 2.48
C PRO A 6 17.93 28.60 1.62
N SER A 7 18.28 27.35 1.91
CA SER A 7 19.37 26.66 1.21
C SER A 7 19.06 25.17 1.06
N LEU A 8 19.52 24.57 -0.04
CA LEU A 8 19.35 23.16 -0.32
C LEU A 8 20.56 22.35 0.18
N PRO A 9 20.34 21.15 0.74
CA PRO A 9 21.41 20.19 1.00
C PRO A 9 22.23 19.87 -0.24
N PRO A 10 23.51 19.44 -0.10
CA PRO A 10 24.36 19.07 -1.22
C PRO A 10 23.77 17.89 -2.01
N GLY A 11 24.16 17.76 -3.29
CA GLY A 11 23.69 16.69 -4.14
C GLY A 11 24.55 16.48 -5.38
N PRO A 12 24.29 15.46 -6.21
CA PRO A 12 25.08 15.16 -7.39
C PRO A 12 24.98 16.30 -8.43
N ARG A 13 26.14 16.63 -9.02
CA ARG A 13 26.24 17.63 -10.09
C ARG A 13 25.99 17.05 -11.50
N LEU A 14 25.33 15.89 -11.56
CA LEU A 14 24.94 15.25 -12.82
C LEU A 14 23.85 16.08 -13.53
N PRO A 15 23.81 16.06 -14.88
CA PRO A 15 22.70 16.64 -15.64
C PRO A 15 21.36 16.07 -15.16
N ARG A 16 20.30 16.91 -15.18
CA ARG A 16 18.95 16.51 -14.72
C ARG A 16 18.44 15.25 -15.40
N LEU A 17 18.64 15.13 -16.71
CA LEU A 17 18.25 13.94 -17.49
C LEU A 17 18.97 12.67 -17.00
N ALA A 18 20.27 12.77 -16.68
CA ALA A 18 21.05 11.65 -16.16
C ALA A 18 20.55 11.22 -14.77
N GLN A 19 20.24 12.20 -13.89
CA GLN A 19 19.64 11.90 -12.58
C GLN A 19 18.29 11.20 -12.74
N SER A 20 17.45 11.64 -13.65
CA SER A 20 16.17 11.02 -13.97
C SER A 20 16.31 9.60 -14.48
N ALA A 21 17.20 9.36 -15.44
CA ALA A 21 17.46 8.04 -16.00
C ALA A 21 17.97 7.05 -14.93
N LEU A 22 18.93 7.49 -14.10
CA LEU A 22 19.45 6.68 -13.00
C LEU A 22 18.36 6.37 -11.95
N TRP A 23 17.52 7.35 -11.65
CA TRP A 23 16.44 7.16 -10.71
C TRP A 23 15.35 6.21 -11.23
N ALA A 24 14.95 6.36 -12.50
CA ALA A 24 13.97 5.47 -13.12
C ALA A 24 14.41 3.99 -13.16
N VAL A 25 15.73 3.75 -13.31
CA VAL A 25 16.26 2.37 -13.43
C VAL A 25 16.75 1.83 -12.09
N TYR A 26 17.37 2.66 -11.25
CA TYR A 26 18.04 2.27 -10.00
C TYR A 26 17.78 3.24 -8.85
N PRO A 27 16.51 3.49 -8.43
CA PRO A 27 16.20 4.52 -7.42
C PRO A 27 16.96 4.29 -6.11
N GLY A 28 16.93 3.10 -5.57
CA GLY A 28 17.63 2.77 -4.34
C GLY A 28 19.15 2.82 -4.46
N ALA A 29 19.73 2.46 -5.60
CA ALA A 29 21.18 2.54 -5.80
C ALA A 29 21.67 3.99 -5.85
N LEU A 30 20.96 4.87 -6.59
CA LEU A 30 21.25 6.29 -6.64
C LEU A 30 21.16 6.92 -5.25
N SER A 31 20.08 6.65 -4.53
CA SER A 31 19.86 7.20 -3.19
C SER A 31 20.89 6.72 -2.17
N ARG A 32 21.28 5.44 -2.20
CA ARG A 32 22.37 4.92 -1.35
C ARG A 32 23.73 5.53 -1.68
N TYR A 33 24.04 5.72 -2.97
CA TYR A 33 25.27 6.43 -3.38
C TYR A 33 25.27 7.87 -2.85
N CYS A 34 24.18 8.59 -3.05
CA CYS A 34 24.06 9.99 -2.58
C CYS A 34 24.17 10.09 -1.06
N LYS A 35 23.51 9.18 -0.30
CA LYS A 35 23.65 9.14 1.16
C LYS A 35 25.11 8.96 1.61
N ARG A 36 25.85 8.07 0.96
CA ARG A 36 27.27 7.83 1.30
C ARG A 36 28.15 9.04 0.96
N ARG A 37 27.84 9.74 -0.13
CA ARG A 37 28.69 10.83 -0.66
C ARG A 37 28.38 12.20 -0.06
N PHE A 38 27.10 12.46 0.25
CA PHE A 38 26.61 13.78 0.65
C PHE A 38 26.01 13.81 2.06
N GLY A 39 25.90 12.66 2.71
CA GLY A 39 25.30 12.54 4.03
C GLY A 39 23.81 12.12 3.99
N PRO A 40 23.16 12.09 5.15
CA PRO A 40 21.83 11.52 5.30
C PRO A 40 20.69 12.37 4.71
N THR A 41 20.98 13.65 4.41
CA THR A 41 20.07 14.59 3.73
C THR A 41 20.77 15.14 2.50
N PHE A 42 20.18 14.98 1.32
CA PHE A 42 20.77 15.38 0.06
C PHE A 42 19.70 15.78 -0.97
N THR A 43 20.11 16.52 -2.00
CA THR A 43 19.18 17.02 -3.04
C THR A 43 19.40 16.30 -4.36
N LEU A 44 18.32 15.74 -4.93
CA LEU A 44 18.24 15.29 -6.32
C LEU A 44 17.51 16.34 -7.17
N ARG A 45 17.83 16.39 -8.47
CA ARG A 45 17.24 17.35 -9.41
C ARG A 45 16.76 16.67 -10.68
N PRO A 46 15.78 15.75 -10.57
CA PRO A 46 15.24 15.09 -11.76
C PRO A 46 14.49 16.08 -12.65
N LEU A 47 14.51 15.79 -13.96
CA LEU A 47 13.84 16.62 -14.97
C LEU A 47 12.32 16.60 -14.73
N GLY A 48 11.68 17.76 -14.78
CA GLY A 48 10.22 17.90 -14.64
C GLY A 48 9.70 17.95 -13.19
N ILE A 49 10.50 17.51 -12.19
CA ILE A 49 10.05 17.42 -10.80
C ILE A 49 10.61 18.59 -9.95
N GLY A 50 11.78 19.12 -10.32
CA GLY A 50 12.44 20.18 -9.57
C GLY A 50 13.41 19.66 -8.49
N ASP A 51 13.58 20.46 -7.43
CA ASP A 51 14.47 20.12 -6.34
C ASP A 51 13.78 19.14 -5.36
N VAL A 52 14.38 17.94 -5.20
CA VAL A 52 13.89 16.88 -4.32
C VAL A 52 14.90 16.66 -3.21
N VAL A 53 14.55 17.04 -1.99
CA VAL A 53 15.36 16.84 -0.79
C VAL A 53 15.03 15.50 -0.17
N VAL A 54 15.95 14.55 -0.28
CA VAL A 54 15.81 13.20 0.28
C VAL A 54 16.25 13.21 1.74
N VAL A 55 15.40 12.72 2.64
CA VAL A 55 15.71 12.55 4.06
C VAL A 55 15.69 11.07 4.43
N THR A 56 16.73 10.63 5.16
CA THR A 56 16.96 9.21 5.46
C THR A 56 17.17 8.92 6.94
N GLN A 57 17.12 9.95 7.80
CA GLN A 57 17.22 9.82 9.26
C GLN A 57 15.82 9.74 9.87
N PRO A 58 15.58 8.86 10.85
CA PRO A 58 14.27 8.73 11.50
C PRO A 58 13.74 10.04 12.10
N GLU A 59 14.63 10.87 12.68
CA GLU A 59 14.31 12.18 13.28
C GLU A 59 13.78 13.13 12.20
N ALA A 60 14.50 13.29 11.10
CA ALA A 60 14.07 14.14 9.99
C ALA A 60 12.80 13.61 9.30
N ILE A 61 12.63 12.30 9.22
CA ILE A 61 11.39 11.68 8.73
C ILE A 61 10.22 12.00 9.67
N LYS A 62 10.44 11.99 11.00
CA LYS A 62 9.47 12.42 11.99
C LYS A 62 9.06 13.87 11.75
N GLU A 63 10.03 14.81 11.59
CA GLU A 63 9.76 16.22 11.30
C GLU A 63 8.81 16.37 10.09
N VAL A 64 9.07 15.63 8.99
CA VAL A 64 8.23 15.67 7.79
C VAL A 64 6.83 15.08 8.02
N PHE A 65 6.71 14.03 8.82
CA PHE A 65 5.41 13.36 9.04
C PHE A 65 4.52 14.06 10.06
N THR A 66 5.13 14.80 11.00
CA THR A 66 4.42 15.51 12.08
C THR A 66 4.40 17.02 11.91
N GLY A 67 5.08 17.55 10.91
CA GLY A 67 5.14 18.98 10.62
C GLY A 67 3.83 19.54 10.10
N ASP A 68 3.82 20.86 9.85
CA ASP A 68 2.65 21.59 9.41
C ASP A 68 2.15 21.08 8.05
N ARG A 69 0.90 20.64 8.02
CA ARG A 69 0.23 20.06 6.84
C ARG A 69 -0.07 21.10 5.77
N GLU A 70 -0.22 22.37 6.16
CA GLU A 70 -0.42 23.46 5.22
C GLU A 70 0.88 23.83 4.50
N VAL A 71 2.03 23.50 5.09
CA VAL A 71 3.35 23.69 4.50
C VAL A 71 3.84 22.43 3.77
N LEU A 72 3.71 21.26 4.38
CA LEU A 72 4.18 19.96 3.88
C LEU A 72 3.05 19.23 3.11
N ARG A 73 2.72 19.74 1.92
CA ARG A 73 1.57 19.30 1.12
C ARG A 73 1.83 17.99 0.37
N ALA A 74 1.09 16.96 0.74
CA ALA A 74 1.17 15.67 0.06
C ALA A 74 0.28 15.61 -1.18
N GLY A 75 -0.89 16.24 -1.15
CA GLY A 75 -1.81 16.30 -2.28
C GLY A 75 -1.19 17.01 -3.47
N GLU A 76 -0.55 18.16 -3.26
CA GLU A 76 0.16 18.87 -4.29
C GLU A 76 1.32 18.02 -4.88
N ALA A 77 2.07 17.31 -4.03
CA ALA A 77 3.12 16.40 -4.49
C ALA A 77 2.60 15.23 -5.34
N ASN A 78 1.36 14.80 -5.12
CA ASN A 78 0.69 13.72 -5.85
C ASN A 78 -0.26 14.22 -6.95
N ALA A 79 -0.33 15.51 -7.24
CA ALA A 79 -1.28 16.10 -8.20
C ALA A 79 -1.20 15.46 -9.60
N VAL A 80 -0.04 14.92 -9.96
CA VAL A 80 0.18 14.16 -11.21
C VAL A 80 -0.76 12.95 -11.36
N MET A 81 -1.27 12.40 -10.26
CA MET A 81 -2.23 11.29 -10.27
C MET A 81 -3.69 11.76 -10.48
N GLY A 82 -3.94 13.07 -10.39
CA GLY A 82 -5.27 13.67 -10.50
C GLY A 82 -6.12 13.19 -11.67
N PRO A 83 -5.57 13.09 -12.90
CA PRO A 83 -6.32 12.61 -14.07
C PRO A 83 -6.88 11.18 -13.93
N ILE A 84 -6.32 10.36 -13.04
CA ILE A 84 -6.80 9.00 -12.76
C ILE A 84 -7.70 8.98 -11.53
N VAL A 85 -7.17 9.50 -10.40
CA VAL A 85 -7.81 9.33 -9.10
C VAL A 85 -8.80 10.43 -8.75
N GLY A 86 -8.83 11.53 -9.51
CA GLY A 86 -9.72 12.66 -9.32
C GLY A 86 -9.21 13.69 -8.29
N LYS A 87 -9.94 14.83 -8.24
CA LYS A 87 -9.58 15.99 -7.39
C LYS A 87 -9.98 15.84 -5.93
N HIS A 88 -10.89 14.89 -5.63
CA HIS A 88 -11.38 14.59 -4.28
C HIS A 88 -10.70 13.36 -3.66
N SER A 89 -9.73 12.75 -4.35
CA SER A 89 -8.95 11.62 -3.84
C SER A 89 -8.18 11.99 -2.57
N LEU A 90 -8.09 11.07 -1.60
CA LEU A 90 -7.20 11.22 -0.44
C LEU A 90 -5.73 11.43 -0.84
N LEU A 91 -5.32 11.04 -2.04
CA LEU A 91 -3.96 11.25 -2.53
C LEU A 91 -3.72 12.69 -2.98
N THR A 92 -4.73 13.37 -3.53
CA THR A 92 -4.63 14.71 -4.13
C THR A 92 -5.15 15.84 -3.24
N LEU A 93 -5.91 15.52 -2.20
CA LEU A 93 -6.39 16.51 -1.23
C LEU A 93 -5.29 16.92 -0.24
N ASP A 94 -5.30 18.18 0.20
CA ASP A 94 -4.50 18.71 1.31
C ASP A 94 -5.38 19.42 2.35
N GLY A 95 -4.78 19.85 3.45
CA GLY A 95 -5.39 20.65 4.50
C GLY A 95 -6.60 20.00 5.17
N GLU A 96 -7.57 20.80 5.57
CA GLU A 96 -8.77 20.37 6.28
C GLU A 96 -9.67 19.46 5.41
N ARG A 97 -9.71 19.68 4.09
CA ARG A 97 -10.45 18.80 3.17
C ARG A 97 -9.92 17.38 3.22
N HIS A 98 -8.60 17.19 3.25
CA HIS A 98 -8.00 15.87 3.42
C HIS A 98 -8.41 15.23 4.75
N ILE A 99 -8.45 16.00 5.85
CA ILE A 99 -8.79 15.47 7.19
C ILE A 99 -10.25 15.01 7.22
N ARG A 100 -11.18 15.84 6.70
CA ARG A 100 -12.59 15.47 6.58
C ARG A 100 -12.77 14.18 5.81
N HIS A 101 -12.25 14.10 4.60
CA HIS A 101 -12.37 12.91 3.75
C HIS A 101 -11.70 11.70 4.38
N ARG A 102 -10.53 11.89 5.01
CA ARG A 102 -9.83 10.81 5.69
C ARG A 102 -10.65 10.20 6.83
N ARG A 103 -11.35 11.03 7.65
CA ARG A 103 -12.22 10.52 8.72
C ARG A 103 -13.33 9.65 8.14
N LEU A 104 -14.02 10.13 7.09
CA LEU A 104 -15.11 9.40 6.43
C LEU A 104 -14.63 8.08 5.81
N VAL A 105 -13.49 8.11 5.11
CA VAL A 105 -12.96 6.94 4.37
C VAL A 105 -12.26 5.92 5.29
N SER A 106 -11.81 6.31 6.48
CA SER A 106 -11.02 5.41 7.34
C SER A 106 -11.86 4.36 8.07
N ALA A 107 -13.12 4.66 8.40
CA ALA A 107 -13.96 3.81 9.24
C ALA A 107 -14.07 2.34 8.73
N PRO A 108 -14.30 2.07 7.44
CA PRO A 108 -14.42 0.72 6.91
C PRO A 108 -13.14 -0.13 7.00
N PHE A 109 -11.98 0.51 7.23
CA PHE A 109 -10.67 -0.16 7.26
C PHE A 109 -10.16 -0.45 8.67
N HIS A 110 -11.01 -0.32 9.71
CA HIS A 110 -10.65 -0.55 11.10
C HIS A 110 -11.69 -1.43 11.81
N GLY A 111 -11.26 -2.01 12.95
CA GLY A 111 -12.14 -2.74 13.86
C GLY A 111 -12.74 -4.02 13.29
N GLU A 112 -14.00 -4.25 13.61
CA GLU A 112 -14.73 -5.49 13.29
C GLU A 112 -14.97 -5.67 11.78
N ALA A 113 -15.20 -4.58 11.04
CA ALA A 113 -15.40 -4.62 9.59
C ALA A 113 -14.24 -5.35 8.86
N VAL A 114 -12.99 -5.13 9.28
CA VAL A 114 -11.83 -5.80 8.68
C VAL A 114 -11.83 -7.31 8.94
N ARG A 115 -12.37 -7.76 10.08
CA ARG A 115 -12.38 -9.20 10.43
C ARG A 115 -13.32 -9.99 9.53
N THR A 116 -14.49 -9.43 9.20
CA THR A 116 -15.49 -10.10 8.36
C THR A 116 -15.00 -10.35 6.94
N TYR A 117 -14.08 -9.49 6.44
CA TYR A 117 -13.51 -9.68 5.11
C TYR A 117 -12.54 -10.85 4.99
N GLY A 118 -11.93 -11.31 6.10
CA GLY A 118 -10.89 -12.33 6.09
C GLY A 118 -11.33 -13.66 5.48
N GLU A 119 -12.54 -14.13 5.79
CA GLU A 119 -13.07 -15.36 5.23
C GLU A 119 -13.33 -15.27 3.72
N ARG A 120 -13.88 -14.13 3.27
CA ARG A 120 -14.09 -13.85 1.84
C ARG A 120 -12.76 -13.83 1.07
N VAL A 121 -11.73 -13.22 1.65
CA VAL A 121 -10.38 -13.20 1.09
C VAL A 121 -9.81 -14.63 0.98
N ALA A 122 -9.96 -15.45 2.02
CA ALA A 122 -9.49 -16.84 2.01
C ALA A 122 -10.20 -17.68 0.94
N GLN A 123 -11.52 -17.50 0.77
CA GLN A 123 -12.28 -18.20 -0.28
C GLN A 123 -11.82 -17.82 -1.68
N ILE A 124 -11.62 -16.52 -1.96
CA ILE A 124 -11.11 -16.02 -3.23
C ILE A 124 -9.71 -16.58 -3.50
N ALA A 125 -8.83 -16.54 -2.48
CA ALA A 125 -7.49 -17.10 -2.59
C ALA A 125 -7.51 -18.60 -2.87
N ALA A 126 -8.35 -19.36 -2.18
CA ALA A 126 -8.50 -20.79 -2.38
C ALA A 126 -8.90 -21.14 -3.81
N ALA A 127 -9.91 -20.45 -4.35
CA ALA A 127 -10.40 -20.66 -5.72
C ALA A 127 -9.31 -20.39 -6.78
N GLU A 128 -8.45 -19.40 -6.57
CA GLU A 128 -7.34 -19.12 -7.48
C GLU A 128 -6.20 -20.14 -7.32
N VAL A 129 -5.83 -20.51 -6.08
CA VAL A 129 -4.78 -21.49 -5.78
C VAL A 129 -5.09 -22.86 -6.39
N ASP A 130 -6.36 -23.27 -6.42
CA ASP A 130 -6.79 -24.53 -7.00
C ASP A 130 -6.53 -24.64 -8.52
N ARG A 131 -6.34 -23.50 -9.20
CA ARG A 131 -6.02 -23.43 -10.63
C ARG A 131 -4.52 -23.43 -10.92
N TRP A 132 -3.66 -23.43 -9.89
CA TRP A 132 -2.22 -23.34 -10.11
C TRP A 132 -1.63 -24.61 -10.70
N PRO A 133 -0.70 -24.52 -11.66
CA PRO A 133 -0.07 -25.68 -12.28
C PRO A 133 0.89 -26.37 -11.27
N VAL A 134 0.80 -27.68 -11.15
CA VAL A 134 1.74 -28.50 -10.38
C VAL A 134 2.95 -28.86 -11.25
N GLY A 135 4.15 -28.84 -10.68
CA GLY A 135 5.40 -29.24 -11.34
C GLY A 135 5.96 -28.23 -12.34
N ARG A 136 5.27 -27.14 -12.64
CA ARG A 136 5.72 -26.10 -13.59
C ARG A 136 6.12 -24.82 -12.88
N GLU A 137 7.17 -24.19 -13.38
CA GLU A 137 7.59 -22.86 -12.92
C GLU A 137 6.68 -21.77 -13.50
N PHE A 138 6.21 -20.86 -12.63
CA PHE A 138 5.43 -19.69 -13.05
C PHE A 138 5.72 -18.47 -12.16
N PRO A 139 5.47 -17.23 -12.63
CA PRO A 139 5.54 -16.04 -11.79
C PRO A 139 4.34 -15.98 -10.87
N ILE A 140 4.57 -15.77 -9.55
CA ILE A 140 3.48 -15.71 -8.57
C ILE A 140 2.74 -14.37 -8.60
N ARG A 141 3.42 -13.26 -8.98
CA ARG A 141 2.82 -11.91 -8.99
C ARG A 141 1.51 -11.82 -9.76
N PRO A 142 1.37 -12.35 -11.02
CA PRO A 142 0.08 -12.34 -11.72
C PRO A 142 -1.03 -13.12 -10.99
N ARG A 143 -0.68 -14.15 -10.22
CA ARG A 143 -1.64 -14.91 -9.41
C ARG A 143 -2.09 -14.11 -8.20
N MET A 144 -1.16 -13.45 -7.52
CA MET A 144 -1.50 -12.52 -6.44
C MET A 144 -2.36 -11.36 -6.95
N GLN A 145 -2.05 -10.83 -8.15
CA GLN A 145 -2.84 -9.77 -8.77
C GLN A 145 -4.29 -10.23 -9.06
N ALA A 146 -4.49 -11.47 -9.48
CA ALA A 146 -5.82 -12.02 -9.71
C ALA A 146 -6.62 -12.07 -8.39
N ILE A 147 -6.00 -12.51 -7.30
CA ILE A 147 -6.63 -12.57 -5.98
C ILE A 147 -6.95 -11.16 -5.46
N THR A 148 -5.97 -10.27 -5.39
CA THR A 148 -6.15 -8.94 -4.78
C THR A 148 -7.12 -8.06 -5.57
N LEU A 149 -7.17 -8.21 -6.91
CA LEU A 149 -8.15 -7.52 -7.73
C LEU A 149 -9.57 -8.03 -7.46
N GLU A 150 -9.76 -9.33 -7.34
CA GLU A 150 -11.05 -9.91 -7.00
C GLU A 150 -11.51 -9.49 -5.60
N VAL A 151 -10.59 -9.50 -4.63
CA VAL A 151 -10.85 -9.04 -3.26
C VAL A 151 -11.34 -7.60 -3.27
N ILE A 152 -10.63 -6.68 -3.94
CA ILE A 152 -11.00 -5.27 -3.89
C ILE A 152 -12.32 -4.99 -4.62
N LEU A 153 -12.60 -5.69 -5.72
CA LEU A 153 -13.87 -5.54 -6.44
C LEU A 153 -15.06 -6.05 -5.64
N ARG A 154 -14.93 -7.18 -4.93
CA ARG A 154 -16.02 -7.77 -4.14
C ARG A 154 -16.17 -7.15 -2.76
N THR A 155 -15.07 -6.73 -2.14
CA THR A 155 -15.08 -6.28 -0.74
C THR A 155 -15.12 -4.76 -0.62
N VAL A 156 -14.50 -4.04 -1.57
CA VAL A 156 -14.44 -2.57 -1.50
C VAL A 156 -15.53 -1.94 -2.35
N VAL A 157 -15.68 -2.38 -3.60
CA VAL A 157 -16.70 -1.82 -4.51
C VAL A 157 -18.05 -2.51 -4.34
N GLY A 158 -18.08 -3.76 -3.86
CA GLY A 158 -19.33 -4.50 -3.64
C GLY A 158 -20.01 -4.92 -4.94
N VAL A 159 -19.26 -5.08 -6.04
CA VAL A 159 -19.85 -5.43 -7.35
C VAL A 159 -20.50 -6.79 -7.28
N SER A 160 -21.81 -6.84 -7.50
CA SER A 160 -22.63 -8.06 -7.51
C SER A 160 -22.93 -8.58 -8.92
N ASP A 161 -23.02 -7.69 -9.92
CA ASP A 161 -23.25 -8.06 -11.31
C ASP A 161 -21.97 -8.60 -11.96
N GLU A 162 -21.99 -9.88 -12.42
CA GLU A 162 -20.81 -10.56 -12.97
C GLU A 162 -20.32 -9.94 -14.29
N ARG A 163 -21.21 -9.36 -15.11
CA ARG A 163 -20.81 -8.69 -16.37
C ARG A 163 -20.05 -7.40 -16.07
N ARG A 164 -20.54 -6.64 -15.10
CA ARG A 164 -19.90 -5.41 -14.62
C ARG A 164 -18.56 -5.74 -13.95
N MET A 165 -18.53 -6.79 -13.16
CA MET A 165 -17.31 -7.33 -12.54
C MET A 165 -16.22 -7.64 -13.57
N GLU A 166 -16.56 -8.43 -14.61
CA GLU A 166 -15.58 -8.81 -15.65
C GLU A 166 -15.10 -7.60 -16.46
N ARG A 167 -16.00 -6.64 -16.70
CA ARG A 167 -15.65 -5.42 -17.41
C ARG A 167 -14.69 -4.55 -16.59
N LEU A 168 -14.97 -4.31 -15.32
CA LEU A 168 -14.07 -3.60 -14.39
C LEU A 168 -12.74 -4.32 -14.26
N ARG A 169 -12.73 -5.62 -14.11
CA ARG A 169 -11.51 -6.45 -14.04
C ARG A 169 -10.63 -6.25 -15.28
N THR A 170 -11.25 -6.27 -16.46
CA THR A 170 -10.54 -6.06 -17.73
C THR A 170 -9.97 -4.65 -17.86
N LEU A 171 -10.74 -3.62 -17.51
CA LEU A 171 -10.32 -2.22 -17.59
C LEU A 171 -9.21 -1.90 -16.59
N LEU A 172 -9.35 -2.32 -15.34
CA LEU A 172 -8.37 -2.08 -14.29
C LEU A 172 -7.03 -2.76 -14.59
N ARG A 173 -7.04 -3.99 -15.12
CA ARG A 173 -5.80 -4.62 -15.59
C ARG A 173 -5.08 -3.81 -16.67
N LYS A 174 -5.82 -3.20 -17.59
CA LYS A 174 -5.23 -2.35 -18.64
C LYS A 174 -4.69 -1.03 -18.07
N ILE A 175 -5.43 -0.39 -17.17
CA ILE A 175 -5.00 0.87 -16.52
C ILE A 175 -3.73 0.65 -15.71
N THR A 176 -3.58 -0.50 -15.05
CA THR A 176 -2.37 -0.84 -14.30
C THR A 176 -1.21 -1.34 -15.15
N GLN A 177 -1.32 -1.34 -16.49
CA GLN A 177 -0.24 -1.66 -17.42
C GLN A 177 0.38 -0.43 -18.08
N VAL A 178 0.21 0.75 -17.49
CA VAL A 178 0.83 2.01 -17.96
C VAL A 178 2.33 1.82 -18.14
N GLY A 179 2.84 2.21 -19.30
CA GLY A 179 4.27 2.10 -19.58
C GLY A 179 5.10 3.13 -18.79
N VAL A 180 6.37 2.81 -18.50
CA VAL A 180 7.30 3.74 -17.85
C VAL A 180 7.43 5.05 -18.64
N VAL A 181 7.38 4.98 -19.99
CA VAL A 181 7.45 6.15 -20.87
C VAL A 181 6.21 7.03 -20.73
N GLU A 182 5.01 6.43 -20.68
CA GLU A 182 3.75 7.15 -20.47
C GLU A 182 3.76 7.87 -19.13
N MET A 183 4.17 7.18 -18.07
CA MET A 183 4.30 7.77 -16.75
C MET A 183 5.32 8.90 -16.71
N TRP A 184 6.41 8.78 -17.44
CA TRP A 184 7.45 9.81 -17.55
C TRP A 184 6.93 11.06 -18.26
N ILE A 185 6.15 10.91 -19.34
CA ILE A 185 5.50 12.03 -20.04
C ILE A 185 4.53 12.73 -19.10
N VAL A 186 3.74 11.98 -18.36
CA VAL A 186 2.80 12.50 -17.35
C VAL A 186 3.51 13.32 -16.27
N TRP A 187 4.65 12.85 -15.79
CA TRP A 187 5.42 13.52 -14.72
C TRP A 187 6.21 14.74 -15.24
N ALA A 188 6.87 14.62 -16.38
CA ALA A 188 7.70 15.67 -16.93
C ALA A 188 6.90 16.78 -17.59
N TYR A 189 5.73 16.45 -18.14
CA TYR A 189 4.90 17.35 -18.94
C TYR A 189 3.40 17.16 -18.60
N PRO A 190 2.98 17.45 -17.36
CA PRO A 190 1.60 17.20 -16.91
C PRO A 190 0.54 17.90 -17.79
N HIS A 191 0.88 19.07 -18.39
CA HIS A 191 -0.01 19.77 -19.31
C HIS A 191 -0.31 19.01 -20.61
N LEU A 192 0.53 18.04 -21.01
CA LEU A 192 0.29 17.23 -22.21
C LEU A 192 -0.78 16.15 -21.98
N ILE A 193 -1.13 15.82 -20.76
CA ILE A 193 -2.14 14.82 -20.44
C ILE A 193 -3.50 15.24 -20.96
N GLU A 194 -3.80 16.54 -20.92
CA GLU A 194 -5.07 17.07 -21.39
C GLU A 194 -5.13 17.19 -22.91
N HIS A 195 -3.98 17.06 -23.59
CA HIS A 195 -3.94 17.13 -25.05
C HIS A 195 -4.72 15.95 -25.67
N PRO A 196 -5.68 16.17 -26.59
CA PRO A 196 -6.58 15.13 -27.11
C PRO A 196 -5.85 13.91 -27.67
N VAL A 197 -4.72 14.10 -28.34
CA VAL A 197 -3.91 13.03 -28.92
C VAL A 197 -3.26 12.17 -27.84
N VAL A 198 -2.69 12.81 -26.79
CA VAL A 198 -2.08 12.09 -25.67
C VAL A 198 -3.14 11.30 -24.91
N LYS A 199 -4.29 11.92 -24.62
CA LYS A 199 -5.43 11.27 -23.97
C LYS A 199 -5.93 10.06 -24.76
N ARG A 200 -6.01 10.17 -26.08
CA ARG A 200 -6.44 9.08 -26.97
C ARG A 200 -5.45 7.93 -27.04
N LEU A 201 -4.15 8.21 -26.97
CA LEU A 201 -3.08 7.19 -27.06
C LEU A 201 -2.75 6.59 -25.68
N SER A 202 -3.11 7.27 -24.59
CA SER A 202 -2.86 6.83 -23.22
C SER A 202 -3.94 5.89 -22.69
N THR A 203 -3.64 5.26 -21.56
CA THR A 203 -4.62 4.45 -20.82
C THR A 203 -5.76 5.29 -20.25
N LEU A 204 -5.62 6.61 -20.17
CA LEU A 204 -6.67 7.55 -19.72
C LEU A 204 -7.94 7.50 -20.59
N ARG A 205 -7.84 7.06 -21.87
CA ARG A 205 -9.01 6.81 -22.73
C ARG A 205 -10.01 5.80 -22.15
N LEU A 206 -9.57 4.97 -21.19
CA LEU A 206 -10.40 3.96 -20.54
C LEU A 206 -11.17 4.53 -19.33
N MET A 207 -10.75 5.69 -18.81
CA MET A 207 -11.34 6.28 -17.61
C MET A 207 -12.84 6.57 -17.72
N PRO A 208 -13.38 7.12 -18.85
CA PRO A 208 -14.82 7.39 -18.95
C PRO A 208 -15.69 6.14 -18.78
N GLU A 209 -15.20 4.98 -19.21
CA GLU A 209 -15.94 3.72 -19.04
C GLU A 209 -15.84 3.21 -17.59
N VAL A 210 -14.67 3.32 -16.97
CA VAL A 210 -14.51 3.01 -15.54
C VAL A 210 -15.41 3.89 -14.69
N ASP A 211 -15.43 5.18 -14.97
CA ASP A 211 -16.27 6.15 -14.26
C ASP A 211 -17.76 5.80 -14.36
N ARG A 212 -18.24 5.49 -15.57
CA ARG A 212 -19.61 5.06 -15.77
C ARG A 212 -19.98 3.85 -14.91
N LEU A 213 -19.11 2.82 -14.90
CA LEU A 213 -19.33 1.60 -14.11
C LEU A 213 -19.31 1.87 -12.60
N LEU A 214 -18.44 2.78 -12.13
CA LEU A 214 -18.39 3.16 -10.72
C LEU A 214 -19.63 3.97 -10.31
N TYR A 215 -20.10 4.91 -11.15
CA TYR A 215 -21.34 5.65 -10.88
C TYR A 215 -22.57 4.72 -10.87
N GLU A 216 -22.61 3.71 -11.72
CA GLU A 216 -23.68 2.69 -11.69
C GLU A 216 -23.68 1.91 -10.37
N GLU A 217 -22.48 1.56 -9.83
CA GLU A 217 -22.41 0.90 -8.52
C GLU A 217 -22.81 1.85 -7.38
N ILE A 218 -22.38 3.11 -7.41
CA ILE A 218 -22.77 4.11 -6.41
C ILE A 218 -24.29 4.28 -6.40
N ALA A 219 -24.91 4.41 -7.57
CA ALA A 219 -26.36 4.53 -7.70
C ALA A 219 -27.10 3.30 -7.15
N ALA A 220 -26.59 2.08 -7.43
CA ALA A 220 -27.18 0.86 -6.92
C ALA A 220 -27.09 0.76 -5.38
N HIS A 221 -25.97 1.20 -4.77
CA HIS A 221 -25.80 1.23 -3.30
C HIS A 221 -26.68 2.29 -2.64
N ARG A 222 -26.92 3.41 -3.30
CA ARG A 222 -27.86 4.44 -2.78
C ARG A 222 -29.32 3.99 -2.87
N ALA A 223 -29.68 3.23 -3.91
CA ALA A 223 -31.04 2.72 -4.10
C ALA A 223 -31.37 1.57 -3.12
N GLU A 224 -30.39 0.73 -2.79
CA GLU A 224 -30.54 -0.44 -1.92
C GLU A 224 -29.44 -0.43 -0.84
N PRO A 225 -29.56 0.42 0.20
CA PRO A 225 -28.52 0.57 1.22
C PRO A 225 -28.47 -0.60 2.20
N ASP A 226 -29.58 -1.33 2.40
CA ASP A 226 -29.70 -2.39 3.39
C ASP A 226 -29.15 -3.72 2.88
N GLY A 227 -28.50 -4.48 3.79
CA GLY A 227 -28.04 -5.83 3.51
C GLY A 227 -26.68 -5.92 2.79
N ARG A 228 -25.98 -4.80 2.59
CA ARG A 228 -24.63 -4.78 2.01
C ARG A 228 -23.58 -4.63 3.09
N ASP A 229 -22.49 -5.39 2.97
CA ASP A 229 -21.39 -5.45 3.94
C ASP A 229 -20.02 -5.03 3.35
N ASP A 230 -20.04 -4.35 2.20
CA ASP A 230 -18.85 -3.85 1.51
C ASP A 230 -18.46 -2.42 1.95
N VAL A 231 -17.26 -2.01 1.53
CA VAL A 231 -16.71 -0.69 1.89
C VAL A 231 -17.54 0.44 1.27
N LEU A 232 -18.03 0.29 0.02
CA LEU A 232 -18.84 1.32 -0.63
C LEU A 232 -20.14 1.57 0.14
N ALA A 233 -20.81 0.54 0.64
CA ALA A 233 -22.02 0.71 1.46
C ALA A 233 -21.73 1.54 2.71
N LEU A 234 -20.61 1.27 3.39
CA LEU A 234 -20.18 2.05 4.55
C LEU A 234 -19.82 3.50 4.19
N LEU A 235 -19.21 3.74 3.01
CA LEU A 235 -18.89 5.08 2.54
C LEU A 235 -20.15 5.88 2.15
N VAL A 236 -21.14 5.24 1.55
CA VAL A 236 -22.45 5.86 1.22
C VAL A 236 -23.19 6.26 2.49
N ALA A 237 -23.10 5.46 3.54
CA ALA A 237 -23.71 5.73 4.84
C ALA A 237 -22.92 6.72 5.71
N ALA A 238 -21.64 6.92 5.44
CA ALA A 238 -20.76 7.77 6.27
C ALA A 238 -21.23 9.22 6.31
N ARG A 239 -21.18 9.83 7.50
CA ARG A 239 -21.51 11.24 7.74
C ARG A 239 -20.40 11.88 8.57
N ASP A 240 -20.11 13.13 8.28
CA ASP A 240 -19.20 13.94 9.11
C ASP A 240 -19.92 14.55 10.34
N GLU A 241 -19.20 15.36 11.10
CA GLU A 241 -19.69 16.01 12.31
C GLU A 241 -20.86 16.98 12.04
N GLN A 242 -21.03 17.44 10.80
CA GLN A 242 -22.10 18.31 10.35
C GLN A 242 -23.30 17.52 9.77
N GLY A 243 -23.20 16.17 9.72
CA GLY A 243 -24.21 15.31 9.12
C GLY A 243 -24.08 15.16 7.61
N GLU A 244 -23.06 15.76 6.99
CA GLU A 244 -22.85 15.74 5.54
C GLU A 244 -22.14 14.46 5.10
N GLY A 245 -22.68 13.82 4.06
CA GLY A 245 -22.09 12.63 3.45
C GLY A 245 -21.11 12.96 2.32
N LEU A 246 -20.62 11.92 1.66
CA LEU A 246 -19.86 12.03 0.43
C LEU A 246 -20.79 12.15 -0.78
N SER A 247 -20.48 13.08 -1.69
CA SER A 247 -21.15 13.18 -2.99
C SER A 247 -20.75 12.01 -3.90
N ASP A 248 -21.49 11.80 -5.00
CA ASP A 248 -21.16 10.73 -5.95
C ASP A 248 -19.80 10.94 -6.61
N GLU A 249 -19.40 12.20 -6.87
CA GLU A 249 -18.08 12.54 -7.39
C GLU A 249 -16.98 12.21 -6.37
N GLU A 250 -17.18 12.53 -5.10
CA GLU A 250 -16.26 12.20 -4.01
C GLU A 250 -16.16 10.68 -3.80
N LEU A 251 -17.29 9.96 -3.83
CA LEU A 251 -17.31 8.49 -3.76
C LEU A 251 -16.56 7.87 -4.93
N ARG A 252 -16.81 8.33 -6.17
CA ARG A 252 -16.09 7.86 -7.36
C ARG A 252 -14.58 8.03 -7.20
N ASP A 253 -14.12 9.21 -6.76
CA ASP A 253 -12.72 9.53 -6.60
C ASP A 253 -12.06 8.67 -5.50
N HIS A 254 -12.80 8.37 -4.43
CA HIS A 254 -12.32 7.44 -3.40
C HIS A 254 -12.29 6.00 -3.88
N LEU A 255 -13.31 5.53 -4.60
CA LEU A 255 -13.34 4.16 -5.14
C LEU A 255 -12.19 3.90 -6.09
N ILE A 256 -11.94 4.78 -7.07
CA ILE A 256 -10.82 4.59 -8.00
C ILE A 256 -9.47 4.69 -7.27
N THR A 257 -9.37 5.54 -6.24
CA THR A 257 -8.18 5.63 -5.38
C THR A 257 -7.93 4.30 -4.67
N LEU A 258 -8.95 3.72 -4.04
CA LEU A 258 -8.86 2.44 -3.34
C LEU A 258 -8.55 1.30 -4.31
N LEU A 259 -9.18 1.28 -5.49
CA LEU A 259 -8.94 0.30 -6.55
C LEU A 259 -7.47 0.32 -7.04
N VAL A 260 -6.93 1.51 -7.33
CA VAL A 260 -5.56 1.64 -7.85
C VAL A 260 -4.52 1.39 -6.75
N ALA A 261 -4.73 1.95 -5.55
CA ALA A 261 -3.78 1.84 -4.46
C ALA A 261 -3.81 0.47 -3.76
N GLY A 262 -4.97 -0.17 -3.64
CA GLY A 262 -5.16 -1.35 -2.80
C GLY A 262 -4.64 -2.65 -3.43
N HIS A 263 -4.94 -2.92 -4.70
CA HIS A 263 -4.60 -4.23 -5.26
C HIS A 263 -3.13 -4.35 -5.69
N GLU A 264 -2.55 -3.34 -6.33
CA GLU A 264 -1.19 -3.42 -6.88
C GLU A 264 -0.12 -3.46 -5.76
N THR A 265 -0.32 -2.70 -4.69
CA THR A 265 0.62 -2.67 -3.56
C THR A 265 0.60 -3.98 -2.79
N THR A 266 -0.57 -4.53 -2.48
CA THR A 266 -0.72 -5.82 -1.80
C THR A 266 -0.22 -6.98 -2.67
N THR A 267 -0.51 -6.96 -3.99
CA THR A 267 0.08 -7.89 -4.98
C THR A 267 1.61 -7.93 -4.88
N THR A 268 2.23 -6.76 -4.85
CA THR A 268 3.70 -6.63 -4.81
C THR A 268 4.27 -7.13 -3.49
N ALA A 269 3.64 -6.78 -2.35
CA ALA A 269 4.03 -7.27 -1.04
C ALA A 269 3.96 -8.80 -0.94
N LEU A 270 2.88 -9.41 -1.42
CA LEU A 270 2.69 -10.86 -1.47
C LEU A 270 3.72 -11.55 -2.37
N ALA A 271 3.98 -10.98 -3.56
CA ALA A 271 5.00 -11.53 -4.47
C ALA A 271 6.39 -11.52 -3.83
N TRP A 272 6.74 -10.46 -3.09
CA TRP A 272 7.98 -10.40 -2.32
C TRP A 272 7.97 -11.33 -1.11
N CYS A 273 6.84 -11.52 -0.44
CA CYS A 273 6.71 -12.44 0.68
C CYS A 273 7.06 -13.87 0.24
N PHE A 274 6.45 -14.39 -0.80
CA PHE A 274 6.76 -15.73 -1.32
C PHE A 274 8.19 -15.79 -1.89
N GLU A 275 8.65 -14.74 -2.57
CA GLU A 275 10.01 -14.68 -3.11
C GLU A 275 11.06 -14.77 -1.99
N ARG A 276 10.85 -14.08 -0.86
CA ARG A 276 11.73 -14.13 0.31
C ARG A 276 11.60 -15.44 1.06
N LEU A 277 10.39 -15.82 1.42
CA LEU A 277 10.10 -16.99 2.25
C LEU A 277 10.68 -18.27 1.64
N LEU A 278 10.44 -18.51 0.35
CA LEU A 278 10.88 -19.74 -0.33
C LEU A 278 12.40 -19.82 -0.54
N ARG A 279 13.14 -18.73 -0.32
CA ARG A 279 14.60 -18.68 -0.36
C ARG A 279 15.25 -18.67 1.04
N HIS A 280 14.41 -18.78 2.08
CA HIS A 280 14.84 -18.87 3.48
C HIS A 280 14.17 -20.10 4.11
N PRO A 281 14.69 -21.32 3.85
CA PRO A 281 14.03 -22.57 4.23
C PRO A 281 13.70 -22.67 5.73
N ALA A 282 14.58 -22.16 6.60
CA ALA A 282 14.34 -22.17 8.04
C ALA A 282 13.09 -21.37 8.42
N ALA A 283 12.92 -20.16 7.84
CA ALA A 283 11.75 -19.33 8.06
C ALA A 283 10.47 -19.97 7.46
N HIS A 284 10.59 -20.56 6.27
CA HIS A 284 9.48 -21.25 5.63
C HIS A 284 8.99 -22.45 6.46
N LEU A 285 9.90 -23.31 6.92
CA LEU A 285 9.58 -24.49 7.75
C LEU A 285 8.98 -24.09 9.11
N ARG A 286 9.47 -22.99 9.71
CA ARG A 286 8.93 -22.47 10.96
C ARG A 286 7.49 -21.97 10.77
N LEU A 287 7.26 -21.15 9.73
CA LEU A 287 5.90 -20.67 9.42
C LEU A 287 4.96 -21.83 9.11
N GLN A 288 5.44 -22.83 8.33
CA GLN A 288 4.62 -23.96 7.99
C GLN A 288 4.19 -24.76 9.23
N ARG A 289 5.08 -24.96 10.22
CA ARG A 289 4.75 -25.61 11.50
C ARG A 289 3.72 -24.81 12.29
N GLU A 290 3.90 -23.49 12.42
CA GLU A 290 2.94 -22.61 13.11
C GLU A 290 1.53 -22.75 12.51
N LEU A 291 1.42 -22.78 11.17
CA LEU A 291 0.13 -22.93 10.48
C LEU A 291 -0.46 -24.35 10.66
N ASP A 292 0.38 -25.38 10.63
CA ASP A 292 -0.06 -26.79 10.79
C ASP A 292 -0.52 -27.09 12.23
N GLU A 293 0.06 -26.42 13.22
CA GLU A 293 -0.29 -26.52 14.65
C GLU A 293 -1.52 -25.66 15.01
N GLY A 294 -1.99 -24.79 14.11
CA GLY A 294 -3.09 -23.86 14.37
C GLY A 294 -2.77 -22.83 15.46
N ALA A 295 -1.49 -22.54 15.66
CA ALA A 295 -0.99 -21.58 16.65
C ALA A 295 -1.37 -20.13 16.30
N ASP A 296 -1.14 -19.23 17.25
CA ASP A 296 -1.28 -17.78 17.05
C ASP A 296 -0.36 -17.33 15.86
N GLU A 297 -0.86 -16.52 14.92
CA GLU A 297 -0.19 -16.08 13.69
C GLU A 297 0.97 -15.10 13.90
N ARG A 298 1.68 -15.19 15.03
CA ARG A 298 2.76 -14.24 15.38
C ARG A 298 3.94 -14.33 14.42
N TYR A 299 4.29 -15.55 14.00
CA TYR A 299 5.40 -15.72 13.07
C TYR A 299 5.00 -15.34 11.65
N LEU A 300 3.75 -15.57 11.26
CA LEU A 300 3.21 -15.06 10.00
C LEU A 300 3.29 -13.53 9.95
N ASP A 301 2.89 -12.83 11.01
CA ASP A 301 3.03 -11.37 11.11
C ASP A 301 4.50 -10.92 11.05
N ALA A 302 5.38 -11.65 11.71
CA ALA A 302 6.81 -11.38 11.66
C ALA A 302 7.39 -11.53 10.23
N VAL A 303 6.98 -12.57 9.49
CA VAL A 303 7.34 -12.79 8.09
C VAL A 303 6.85 -11.65 7.19
N LEU A 304 5.61 -11.21 7.36
CA LEU A 304 5.03 -10.11 6.58
C LEU A 304 5.75 -8.79 6.87
N ASN A 305 5.97 -8.46 8.14
CA ASN A 305 6.67 -7.24 8.54
C ASN A 305 8.13 -7.22 8.05
N GLU A 306 8.85 -8.34 8.18
CA GLU A 306 10.23 -8.43 7.66
C GLU A 306 10.26 -8.36 6.14
N THR A 307 9.27 -8.91 5.44
CA THR A 307 9.13 -8.75 3.99
C THR A 307 9.00 -7.27 3.63
N LEU A 308 8.08 -6.55 4.26
CA LEU A 308 7.85 -5.12 4.03
C LEU A 308 9.07 -4.27 4.40
N ARG A 309 9.89 -4.72 5.36
CA ARG A 309 11.12 -4.05 5.72
C ARG A 309 12.22 -4.22 4.65
N VAL A 310 12.52 -5.48 4.26
CA VAL A 310 13.63 -5.76 3.32
C VAL A 310 13.26 -5.54 1.86
N ARG A 311 11.96 -5.49 1.56
CA ARG A 311 11.40 -5.27 0.22
C ARG A 311 10.23 -4.31 0.30
N PRO A 312 10.48 -3.03 0.63
CA PRO A 312 9.42 -2.03 0.66
C PRO A 312 8.76 -1.96 -0.72
N VAL A 313 7.44 -1.89 -0.71
CA VAL A 313 6.63 -1.81 -1.94
C VAL A 313 6.82 -0.47 -2.64
N ILE A 314 6.95 0.59 -1.85
CA ILE A 314 7.19 1.97 -2.28
C ILE A 314 8.51 2.42 -1.63
N ASP A 315 9.39 3.05 -2.43
CA ASP A 315 10.72 3.48 -1.96
C ASP A 315 10.69 4.75 -1.10
N ALA A 316 9.73 5.64 -1.34
CA ALA A 316 9.62 6.93 -0.68
C ALA A 316 8.21 7.52 -0.75
N VAL A 317 7.95 8.54 0.06
CA VAL A 317 6.76 9.39 -0.01
C VAL A 317 7.17 10.86 -0.16
N TRP A 318 6.24 11.71 -0.60
CA TRP A 318 6.56 13.04 -1.07
C TRP A 318 5.75 14.12 -0.37
N ARG A 319 6.38 15.30 -0.16
CA ARG A 319 5.72 16.51 0.34
C ARG A 319 6.22 17.71 -0.45
N LYS A 320 5.35 18.43 -1.11
CA LYS A 320 5.65 19.71 -1.74
C LYS A 320 5.63 20.82 -0.69
N LEU A 321 6.59 21.71 -0.71
CA LEU A 321 6.66 22.81 0.25
C LEU A 321 5.94 24.04 -0.28
N SER A 322 4.89 24.50 0.40
CA SER A 322 4.18 25.74 0.06
C SER A 322 4.85 26.99 0.66
N ALA A 323 5.65 26.82 1.71
CA ALA A 323 6.42 27.88 2.37
C ALA A 323 7.80 27.35 2.79
N PRO A 324 8.76 28.20 3.11
CA PRO A 324 10.03 27.77 3.68
C PRO A 324 9.81 27.04 5.00
N VAL A 325 10.51 25.91 5.20
CA VAL A 325 10.42 25.09 6.42
C VAL A 325 11.77 24.49 6.78
N GLU A 326 12.04 24.39 8.08
CA GLU A 326 13.25 23.72 8.55
C GLU A 326 13.02 22.21 8.62
N VAL A 327 13.90 21.44 7.95
CA VAL A 327 13.93 19.97 8.02
C VAL A 327 15.39 19.52 8.08
N ALA A 328 15.71 18.65 9.02
CA ALA A 328 17.06 18.11 9.22
C ALA A 328 18.14 19.23 9.36
N GLY A 329 17.82 20.36 10.00
CA GLY A 329 18.70 21.51 10.18
C GLY A 329 18.94 22.37 8.92
N TRP A 330 18.16 22.15 7.84
CA TRP A 330 18.17 22.95 6.62
C TRP A 330 16.89 23.76 6.50
N LEU A 331 16.99 25.07 6.32
CA LEU A 331 15.84 25.89 5.95
C LEU A 331 15.58 25.72 4.44
N LEU A 332 14.64 24.84 4.11
CA LEU A 332 14.30 24.49 2.73
C LEU A 332 13.38 25.54 2.11
N PRO A 333 13.57 25.92 0.83
CA PRO A 333 12.74 26.91 0.17
C PRO A 333 11.35 26.39 -0.18
N ALA A 334 10.39 27.31 -0.29
CA ALA A 334 9.11 27.02 -0.93
C ALA A 334 9.32 26.48 -2.35
N GLY A 335 8.42 25.59 -2.80
CA GLY A 335 8.51 24.95 -4.12
C GLY A 335 9.45 23.74 -4.17
N ALA A 336 10.30 23.49 -3.17
CA ALA A 336 11.04 22.24 -3.07
C ALA A 336 10.10 21.08 -2.70
N THR A 337 10.55 19.86 -2.97
CA THR A 337 9.86 18.63 -2.53
C THR A 337 10.72 17.91 -1.51
N VAL A 338 10.17 17.54 -0.36
CA VAL A 338 10.86 16.71 0.62
C VAL A 338 10.41 15.26 0.46
N MET A 339 11.36 14.33 0.48
CA MET A 339 11.16 12.92 0.19
C MET A 339 11.73 12.03 1.31
N PRO A 340 10.94 11.65 2.34
CA PRO A 340 11.26 10.57 3.26
C PRO A 340 11.50 9.25 2.52
N SER A 341 12.72 8.68 2.63
CA SER A 341 13.07 7.43 1.98
C SER A 341 12.77 6.23 2.87
N ILE A 342 11.73 5.48 2.54
CA ILE A 342 11.33 4.24 3.22
C ILE A 342 12.43 3.18 3.05
N GLU A 343 12.89 2.99 1.81
CA GLU A 343 13.91 1.97 1.52
C GLU A 343 15.18 2.18 2.34
N ILE A 344 15.68 3.42 2.40
CA ILE A 344 16.97 3.67 3.07
C ILE A 344 16.84 3.60 4.59
N VAL A 345 15.76 4.11 5.18
CA VAL A 345 15.61 4.09 6.63
C VAL A 345 15.39 2.66 7.14
N GLN A 346 14.65 1.83 6.41
CA GLN A 346 14.40 0.43 6.75
C GLN A 346 15.61 -0.49 6.54
N HIS A 347 16.63 -0.03 5.79
CA HIS A 347 17.94 -0.69 5.64
C HIS A 347 19.05 0.00 6.41
N SER A 348 18.73 0.86 7.38
CA SER A 348 19.72 1.54 8.21
C SER A 348 20.33 0.62 9.27
N ALA A 349 21.41 1.09 9.89
CA ALA A 349 22.09 0.39 11.00
C ALA A 349 21.21 0.22 12.26
N ALA A 350 20.02 0.85 12.30
CA ALA A 350 19.04 0.61 13.36
C ALA A 350 18.53 -0.85 13.38
N PHE A 351 18.72 -1.58 12.28
CA PHE A 351 18.47 -3.02 12.21
C PHE A 351 19.80 -3.77 12.08
N ALA A 352 20.13 -4.61 13.04
CA ALA A 352 21.29 -5.49 12.94
C ALA A 352 21.14 -6.37 11.69
N ASP A 353 22.21 -6.51 10.87
CA ASP A 353 22.16 -7.21 9.58
C ASP A 353 20.98 -6.75 8.71
N ALA A 354 20.85 -5.45 8.47
CA ALA A 354 19.72 -4.85 7.78
C ALA A 354 19.40 -5.48 6.40
N GLY A 355 20.39 -6.08 5.74
CA GLY A 355 20.21 -6.78 4.46
C GLY A 355 19.65 -8.20 4.57
N ALA A 356 19.71 -8.83 5.75
CA ALA A 356 19.25 -10.19 5.97
C ALA A 356 17.75 -10.22 6.21
N PHE A 357 17.10 -11.28 5.69
CA PHE A 357 15.70 -11.58 5.96
C PHE A 357 15.60 -12.41 7.25
N ARG A 358 15.17 -11.77 8.33
CA ARG A 358 15.09 -12.36 9.69
C ARG A 358 13.77 -12.00 10.35
N PRO A 359 12.69 -12.76 10.11
CA PRO A 359 11.38 -12.51 10.71
C PRO A 359 11.39 -12.39 12.23
N GLU A 360 12.30 -13.10 12.89
CA GLU A 360 12.49 -13.13 14.35
C GLU A 360 12.65 -11.73 14.96
N ARG A 361 13.08 -10.72 14.18
CA ARG A 361 13.15 -9.32 14.64
C ARG A 361 11.84 -8.76 15.12
N PHE A 362 10.74 -9.26 14.58
CA PHE A 362 9.39 -8.77 14.86
C PHE A 362 8.67 -9.59 15.93
N LEU A 363 9.35 -10.59 16.51
CA LEU A 363 8.83 -11.31 17.67
C LEU A 363 9.18 -10.56 18.96
N GLU A 364 8.32 -10.68 19.99
CA GLU A 364 8.57 -10.09 21.30
C GLU A 364 9.82 -10.68 21.95
N GLY A 365 10.58 -9.85 22.64
CA GLY A 365 11.80 -10.27 23.37
C GLY A 365 13.03 -10.54 22.51
N SER A 366 12.96 -10.34 21.16
CA SER A 366 14.12 -10.55 20.30
C SER A 366 15.17 -9.44 20.50
N ALA A 367 16.38 -9.81 20.87
CA ALA A 367 17.54 -8.90 20.90
C ALA A 367 17.77 -8.34 19.47
N GLY A 368 17.62 -7.01 19.31
CA GLY A 368 17.75 -6.33 18.01
C GLY A 368 16.47 -6.29 17.17
N GLY A 369 15.30 -6.57 17.76
CA GLY A 369 14.02 -6.69 17.06
C GLY A 369 13.43 -5.37 16.60
N ARG A 370 12.90 -4.56 17.49
CA ARG A 370 12.35 -3.27 17.10
C ARG A 370 13.42 -2.21 17.08
N ALA A 371 13.53 -1.51 15.96
CA ALA A 371 14.36 -0.31 15.92
C ALA A 371 13.94 0.65 17.06
N SER A 372 14.95 1.26 17.69
CA SER A 372 14.76 2.15 18.86
C SER A 372 13.90 3.38 18.56
N HIS A 373 13.70 3.73 17.29
CA HIS A 373 12.94 4.89 16.86
C HIS A 373 11.71 4.49 16.01
N PRO A 374 10.49 5.01 16.29
CA PRO A 374 9.25 4.63 15.61
C PRO A 374 9.26 4.85 14.09
N TYR A 375 10.02 5.85 13.62
CA TYR A 375 10.11 6.19 12.21
C TYR A 375 11.21 5.45 11.45
N THR A 376 11.75 4.37 12.02
CA THR A 376 12.71 3.49 11.34
C THR A 376 12.01 2.40 10.53
N PHE A 377 10.83 1.94 10.98
CA PHE A 377 9.99 0.98 10.25
C PHE A 377 8.67 1.64 9.85
N ILE A 378 8.57 2.05 8.61
CA ILE A 378 7.48 2.87 8.08
C ILE A 378 6.91 2.35 6.74
N PRO A 379 6.63 1.04 6.60
CA PRO A 379 6.18 0.48 5.32
C PRO A 379 4.86 1.07 4.82
N PHE A 380 4.05 1.61 5.73
CA PHE A 380 2.78 2.28 5.46
C PHE A 380 2.86 3.81 5.60
N GLY A 381 4.07 4.38 5.58
CA GLY A 381 4.27 5.81 5.84
C GLY A 381 3.98 6.22 7.29
N GLY A 382 3.67 7.51 7.51
CA GLY A 382 3.46 8.04 8.85
C GLY A 382 2.65 9.34 8.89
N GLY A 383 2.32 9.77 10.12
CA GLY A 383 1.55 10.98 10.38
C GLY A 383 0.14 10.92 9.83
N ALA A 384 -0.43 12.09 9.54
CA ALA A 384 -1.79 12.22 9.00
C ALA A 384 -1.98 11.57 7.61
N ARG A 385 -0.88 11.22 6.94
CA ARG A 385 -0.87 10.56 5.61
C ARG A 385 -0.52 9.08 5.67
N ARG A 386 -0.49 8.49 6.86
CA ARG A 386 -0.29 7.03 6.98
C ARG A 386 -1.36 6.29 6.17
N CYS A 387 -0.98 5.19 5.53
CA CYS A 387 -1.88 4.39 4.69
C CYS A 387 -3.19 4.07 5.43
N VAL A 388 -4.32 4.42 4.82
CA VAL A 388 -5.65 4.17 5.38
C VAL A 388 -5.98 2.68 5.40
N GLY A 389 -5.55 1.95 4.36
CA GLY A 389 -5.78 0.51 4.21
C GLY A 389 -4.73 -0.38 4.89
N ALA A 390 -3.88 0.14 5.81
CA ALA A 390 -2.79 -0.65 6.39
C ALA A 390 -3.30 -1.92 7.13
N SER A 391 -4.36 -1.80 7.92
CA SER A 391 -4.95 -2.92 8.64
C SER A 391 -5.60 -3.94 7.70
N PHE A 392 -6.31 -3.46 6.68
CA PHE A 392 -6.89 -4.30 5.63
C PHE A 392 -5.80 -5.05 4.85
N ALA A 393 -4.75 -4.37 4.41
CA ALA A 393 -3.64 -4.99 3.68
C ALA A 393 -2.94 -6.08 4.50
N MET A 394 -2.72 -5.85 5.80
CA MET A 394 -2.13 -6.87 6.68
C MET A 394 -3.07 -8.08 6.86
N MET A 395 -4.36 -7.86 7.07
CA MET A 395 -5.37 -8.92 7.13
C MET A 395 -5.41 -9.71 5.82
N GLU A 396 -5.49 -9.02 4.68
CA GLU A 396 -5.52 -9.62 3.36
C GLU A 396 -4.28 -10.48 3.10
N MET A 397 -3.09 -9.95 3.39
CA MET A 397 -1.83 -10.69 3.23
C MET A 397 -1.78 -11.94 4.13
N ARG A 398 -2.22 -11.85 5.40
CA ARG A 398 -2.31 -13.02 6.29
C ARG A 398 -3.22 -14.10 5.70
N ALA A 399 -4.44 -13.74 5.34
CA ALA A 399 -5.42 -14.67 4.80
C ALA A 399 -4.90 -15.36 3.53
N ILE A 400 -4.28 -14.61 2.61
CA ILE A 400 -3.75 -15.16 1.36
C ILE A 400 -2.53 -16.07 1.61
N VAL A 401 -1.54 -15.63 2.41
CA VAL A 401 -0.33 -16.43 2.66
C VAL A 401 -0.69 -17.72 3.38
N ARG A 402 -1.56 -17.67 4.40
CA ARG A 402 -2.09 -18.85 5.08
C ARG A 402 -2.75 -19.78 4.08
N THR A 403 -3.75 -19.31 3.32
CA THR A 403 -4.51 -20.13 2.37
C THR A 403 -3.60 -20.82 1.35
N VAL A 404 -2.61 -20.10 0.83
CA VAL A 404 -1.65 -20.68 -0.11
C VAL A 404 -0.84 -21.80 0.54
N LEU A 405 -0.25 -21.56 1.73
CA LEU A 405 0.61 -22.54 2.41
C LEU A 405 -0.16 -23.74 2.97
N GLU A 406 -1.43 -23.58 3.31
CA GLU A 406 -2.32 -24.69 3.70
C GLU A 406 -2.69 -25.59 2.51
N ARG A 407 -2.77 -25.04 1.28
CA ARG A 407 -3.29 -25.78 0.11
C ARG A 407 -2.22 -26.38 -0.79
N VAL A 408 -1.04 -25.76 -0.84
CA VAL A 408 0.05 -26.19 -1.76
C VAL A 408 1.40 -26.12 -1.09
N SER A 409 2.26 -27.07 -1.46
CA SER A 409 3.68 -27.00 -1.15
C SER A 409 4.40 -26.26 -2.26
N LEU A 410 5.23 -25.29 -1.91
CA LEU A 410 5.93 -24.41 -2.83
C LEU A 410 7.45 -24.53 -2.67
N ARG A 411 8.17 -24.32 -3.78
CA ARG A 411 9.60 -24.09 -3.74
C ARG A 411 10.02 -22.98 -4.71
N ALA A 412 11.13 -22.34 -4.44
CA ALA A 412 11.79 -21.46 -5.40
C ALA A 412 12.48 -22.31 -6.48
N PRO A 413 12.49 -21.87 -7.76
CA PRO A 413 13.23 -22.58 -8.81
C PRO A 413 14.75 -22.47 -8.65
N THR A 414 15.22 -21.41 -7.98
CA THR A 414 16.64 -21.15 -7.71
C THR A 414 16.83 -20.52 -6.32
N ALA A 415 17.98 -20.72 -5.69
CA ALA A 415 18.34 -20.06 -4.43
C ALA A 415 18.63 -18.55 -4.60
N ARG A 416 18.96 -18.11 -5.83
CA ARG A 416 19.29 -16.70 -6.09
C ARG A 416 18.06 -15.81 -5.97
N SER A 417 18.20 -14.72 -5.20
CA SER A 417 17.18 -13.69 -5.06
C SER A 417 16.89 -12.96 -6.38
N GLU A 418 15.64 -12.61 -6.60
CA GLU A 418 15.28 -11.76 -7.73
C GLU A 418 15.74 -10.31 -7.51
N ARG A 419 16.13 -9.65 -8.60
CA ARG A 419 16.43 -8.22 -8.59
C ARG A 419 15.15 -7.42 -8.39
N VAL A 420 15.28 -6.25 -7.80
CA VAL A 420 14.21 -5.25 -7.74
C VAL A 420 14.08 -4.59 -9.11
N LYS A 421 12.84 -4.45 -9.59
CA LYS A 421 12.49 -3.68 -10.79
C LYS A 421 11.44 -2.64 -10.41
N VAL A 422 11.59 -1.43 -10.94
CA VAL A 422 10.55 -0.40 -10.82
C VAL A 422 9.38 -0.75 -11.74
N HIS A 423 8.19 -0.73 -11.20
CA HIS A 423 6.93 -0.90 -11.93
C HIS A 423 5.96 0.19 -11.44
N HIS A 424 5.76 1.22 -12.24
CA HIS A 424 5.07 2.45 -11.83
C HIS A 424 5.73 3.09 -10.60
N ILE A 425 4.99 3.13 -9.49
CA ILE A 425 5.47 3.62 -8.19
C ILE A 425 5.91 2.49 -7.26
N THR A 426 5.82 1.22 -7.70
CA THR A 426 6.12 0.04 -6.87
C THR A 426 7.44 -0.62 -7.24
N LEU A 427 8.08 -1.23 -6.27
CA LEU A 427 9.32 -2.00 -6.40
C LEU A 427 8.98 -3.50 -6.44
N VAL A 428 8.97 -4.10 -7.62
CA VAL A 428 8.53 -5.49 -7.84
C VAL A 428 9.68 -6.46 -8.04
N PRO A 429 9.48 -7.78 -7.81
CA PRO A 429 10.43 -8.81 -8.25
C PRO A 429 10.55 -8.80 -9.77
N ALA A 430 11.78 -8.72 -10.31
CA ALA A 430 12.04 -8.52 -11.73
C ALA A 430 11.48 -9.63 -12.64
N ARG A 431 11.34 -10.85 -12.11
CA ARG A 431 10.79 -12.03 -12.79
C ARG A 431 9.41 -12.44 -12.23
N GLY A 432 8.79 -11.59 -11.41
CA GLY A 432 7.48 -11.79 -10.83
C GLY A 432 7.42 -12.78 -9.66
N GLY A 433 8.54 -13.04 -8.97
CA GLY A 433 8.58 -13.97 -7.83
C GLY A 433 8.32 -15.41 -8.28
N ARG A 434 9.23 -15.99 -9.09
CA ARG A 434 9.02 -17.32 -9.69
C ARG A 434 8.99 -18.44 -8.65
N VAL A 435 7.98 -19.31 -8.79
CA VAL A 435 7.70 -20.43 -7.87
C VAL A 435 7.36 -21.70 -8.66
N ILE A 436 7.44 -22.84 -7.96
CA ILE A 436 6.97 -24.14 -8.45
C ILE A 436 6.08 -24.74 -7.34
N VAL A 437 4.86 -25.11 -7.70
CA VAL A 437 4.00 -25.96 -6.85
C VAL A 437 4.53 -27.37 -6.93
N THR A 438 4.98 -27.93 -5.82
CA THR A 438 5.54 -29.30 -5.77
C THR A 438 4.47 -30.35 -5.44
N GLY A 439 3.36 -29.93 -4.87
CA GLY A 439 2.24 -30.82 -4.56
C GLY A 439 1.05 -30.07 -3.95
N ARG A 440 -0.12 -30.71 -3.98
CA ARG A 440 -1.31 -30.28 -3.24
C ARG A 440 -1.20 -30.83 -1.81
N ARG A 441 -1.52 -29.99 -0.84
CA ARG A 441 -1.64 -30.42 0.55
C ARG A 441 -3.09 -30.85 0.79
N ARG A 442 -3.29 -32.01 1.42
CA ARG A 442 -4.60 -32.38 1.96
C ARG A 442 -4.84 -31.47 3.15
N GLY A 443 -5.94 -30.72 3.13
CA GLY A 443 -6.28 -29.79 4.22
C GLY A 443 -6.18 -30.54 5.56
N VAL A 444 -5.40 -30.00 6.48
CA VAL A 444 -5.48 -30.42 7.88
C VAL A 444 -6.91 -30.06 8.32
N PRO A 445 -7.72 -31.01 8.82
CA PRO A 445 -9.03 -30.67 9.37
C PRO A 445 -8.80 -29.61 10.45
N ARG A 446 -9.37 -28.42 10.28
CA ARG A 446 -9.39 -27.45 11.37
C ARG A 446 -9.95 -28.14 12.59
N ALA A 447 -9.22 -28.19 13.70
CA ALA A 447 -9.83 -28.34 15.01
C ALA A 447 -10.91 -27.24 15.05
N GLU A 448 -12.18 -27.67 15.12
CA GLU A 448 -13.29 -26.74 15.34
C GLU A 448 -12.90 -25.92 16.57
N THR A 449 -12.53 -24.66 16.37
CA THR A 449 -12.46 -23.71 17.46
C THR A 449 -13.90 -23.60 17.93
N ALA A 450 -14.23 -24.42 18.96
CA ALA A 450 -15.46 -24.30 19.68
C ALA A 450 -15.53 -22.86 20.17
N CYS A 451 -16.28 -22.07 19.43
CA CYS A 451 -16.74 -20.77 19.89
C CYS A 451 -17.71 -21.11 21.03
N THR A 452 -17.16 -21.32 22.23
CA THR A 452 -17.96 -21.34 23.46
C THR A 452 -18.53 -19.94 23.55
N ALA A 453 -19.75 -19.78 23.05
CA ALA A 453 -20.59 -18.65 23.36
C ALA A 453 -20.62 -18.54 24.89
N ALA A 454 -20.00 -17.48 25.39
CA ALA A 454 -20.14 -17.15 26.81
C ALA A 454 -21.64 -17.01 27.07
N PRO A 455 -22.17 -17.64 28.17
CA PRO A 455 -23.58 -17.51 28.49
C PRO A 455 -23.91 -16.02 28.66
N ARG A 456 -24.95 -15.58 27.97
CA ARG A 456 -25.53 -14.26 28.15
C ARG A 456 -25.84 -14.08 29.63
N ALA A 457 -25.15 -13.16 30.31
CA ALA A 457 -25.52 -12.75 31.64
C ALA A 457 -26.93 -12.14 31.55
N GLU A 458 -27.90 -12.76 32.23
CA GLU A 458 -29.21 -12.18 32.43
C GLU A 458 -29.06 -10.87 33.17
N VAL A 459 -29.51 -9.79 32.56
CA VAL A 459 -29.61 -8.46 33.17
C VAL A 459 -30.81 -8.53 34.13
N PRO A 460 -30.66 -8.31 35.45
CA PRO A 460 -31.81 -8.27 36.32
C PRO A 460 -32.72 -7.07 36.00
N GLU A 461 -34.01 -7.35 35.81
CA GLU A 461 -35.05 -6.32 35.71
C GLU A 461 -35.06 -5.40 36.91
N THR A 462 -34.63 -4.18 36.74
CA THR A 462 -34.80 -3.12 37.76
C THR A 462 -36.25 -2.69 37.78
N ARG A 463 -36.95 -3.04 38.87
CA ARG A 463 -38.27 -2.52 39.24
C ARG A 463 -38.28 -0.99 39.24
N ARG A 464 -39.18 -0.40 38.47
CA ARG A 464 -39.51 1.03 38.54
C ARG A 464 -40.16 1.33 39.90
N PRO A 465 -39.77 2.37 40.63
CA PRO A 465 -40.56 2.84 41.77
C PRO A 465 -41.80 3.57 41.26
N ALA A 466 -42.95 3.26 41.89
CA ALA A 466 -44.20 3.94 41.71
C ALA A 466 -44.13 5.37 42.32
N LEU A 467 -44.60 6.34 41.53
CA LEU A 467 -44.83 7.69 41.98
C LEU A 467 -46.10 7.69 42.87
N ALA A 468 -45.95 8.20 44.09
CA ALA A 468 -46.99 8.80 44.88
C ALA A 468 -46.62 10.28 45.13
#